data_f8fc798ec84e7114385199d5de0f5d23
#
_entry.id   f8fc798ec84e7114385199d5de0f5d23
#
_cell.length_a   1.000
_cell.length_b   1.000
_cell.length_c   1.000
_cell.angle_alpha   90.00
_cell.angle_beta   90.00
_cell.angle_gamma   90.00
#
_symmetry.space_group_name_H-M   'P 1'
#
loop_
_entity.id
_entity.type
_entity.pdbx_description
1 polymer ?
#
loop_
_entity_poly.entity_id
_entity_poly.type
_entity_poly.pdbx_seq_one_letter_code
_entity_poly.pdbx_strand_id
1 'polypeptide(L)'
;MCIRDSGKPVIAAVDGISVGAGAIIAMASDMRIGTPEAKTAFLFSHVGLAGCDMGACAILPRIIGQGRAAELFYTGRSMSAEEGERWGYFNRIVAADQLEQESMALAIRVAEGPNFAHMMTKTMLQQEWSMSIDQAIEAEAQTQALCMQTEDFERAYIAFTKKETPVFEGN
;
A
#
# COMPACT_ATOMS: atom_id res chain seq x y z
N MET A 1 12.66 3.13 5.76
CA MET A 1 11.63 4.23 5.67
C MET A 1 10.43 3.79 6.50
N CYS A 2 10.11 4.53 7.56
CA CYS A 2 9.12 4.15 8.59
C CYS A 2 7.70 3.78 8.08
N ILE A 3 7.41 3.98 6.81
CA ILE A 3 6.12 3.59 6.21
C ILE A 3 6.14 2.11 5.82
N ARG A 4 7.21 1.68 5.15
CA ARG A 4 7.31 0.29 4.65
C ARG A 4 7.62 -0.70 5.77
N ASP A 5 8.48 -0.32 6.71
CA ASP A 5 8.89 -1.15 7.85
C ASP A 5 7.95 -1.04 9.07
N SER A 6 6.88 -0.26 8.95
CA SER A 6 5.80 -0.22 9.95
C SER A 6 5.05 -1.56 9.98
N GLY A 7 4.77 -2.08 11.15
CA GLY A 7 3.90 -3.25 11.33
C GLY A 7 2.41 -2.97 11.07
N LYS A 8 2.05 -1.75 10.65
CA LYS A 8 0.66 -1.39 10.36
C LYS A 8 0.51 -0.94 8.92
N PRO A 9 -0.61 -1.28 8.23
CA PRO A 9 -0.94 -0.70 6.94
C PRO A 9 -1.03 0.83 7.00
N VAL A 10 -0.51 1.49 5.96
CA VAL A 10 -0.51 2.95 5.82
C VAL A 10 -1.33 3.31 4.58
N ILE A 11 -2.27 4.23 4.74
CA ILE A 11 -3.13 4.73 3.67
C ILE A 11 -2.75 6.18 3.37
N ALA A 12 -2.43 6.48 2.12
CA ALA A 12 -2.24 7.85 1.67
C ALA A 12 -3.55 8.39 1.09
N ALA A 13 -4.01 9.51 1.66
CA ALA A 13 -5.08 10.33 1.10
C ALA A 13 -4.42 11.49 0.33
N VAL A 14 -4.64 11.53 -0.99
CA VAL A 14 -3.95 12.47 -1.88
C VAL A 14 -4.93 13.43 -2.51
N ASP A 15 -4.83 14.70 -2.13
CA ASP A 15 -5.58 15.79 -2.73
C ASP A 15 -4.62 16.79 -3.41
N GLY A 16 -4.86 17.07 -4.69
CA GLY A 16 -4.00 17.98 -5.45
C GLY A 16 -2.61 17.42 -5.77
N ILE A 17 -1.57 18.25 -5.60
CA ILE A 17 -0.22 17.96 -6.10
C ILE A 17 0.61 17.18 -5.07
N SER A 18 1.14 16.04 -5.49
CA SER A 18 2.06 15.19 -4.74
C SER A 18 3.37 15.05 -5.51
N VAL A 19 4.43 15.74 -5.07
CA VAL A 19 5.74 15.78 -5.73
C VAL A 19 6.89 15.62 -4.75
N GLY A 20 8.07 15.26 -5.24
CA GLY A 20 9.26 15.08 -4.41
C GLY A 20 9.01 14.08 -3.27
N ALA A 21 9.30 14.48 -2.03
CA ALA A 21 9.08 13.64 -0.85
C ALA A 21 7.61 13.23 -0.69
N GLY A 22 6.64 14.08 -1.03
CA GLY A 22 5.22 13.76 -1.00
C GLY A 22 4.86 12.61 -1.95
N ALA A 23 5.39 12.64 -3.18
CA ALA A 23 5.19 11.55 -4.15
C ALA A 23 5.79 10.22 -3.64
N ILE A 24 6.97 10.29 -3.01
CA ILE A 24 7.62 9.11 -2.43
C ILE A 24 6.83 8.56 -1.23
N ILE A 25 6.33 9.42 -0.35
CA ILE A 25 5.50 9.01 0.79
C ILE A 25 4.23 8.32 0.31
N ALA A 26 3.51 8.92 -0.64
CA ALA A 26 2.32 8.34 -1.23
C ALA A 26 2.62 7.01 -1.93
N MET A 27 3.70 6.93 -2.71
CA MET A 27 4.14 5.70 -3.39
C MET A 27 4.50 4.59 -2.40
N ALA A 28 5.16 4.94 -1.29
CA ALA A 28 5.61 3.98 -0.28
C ALA A 28 4.47 3.49 0.64
N SER A 29 3.33 4.16 0.66
CA SER A 29 2.15 3.74 1.40
C SER A 29 1.55 2.46 0.81
N ASP A 30 0.87 1.67 1.63
CA ASP A 30 0.29 0.40 1.19
C ASP A 30 -0.91 0.61 0.26
N MET A 31 -1.73 1.62 0.57
CA MET A 31 -2.92 1.98 -0.22
C MET A 31 -2.96 3.50 -0.47
N ARG A 32 -3.61 3.90 -1.55
CA ARG A 32 -3.75 5.31 -1.96
C ARG A 32 -5.17 5.58 -2.42
N ILE A 33 -5.77 6.62 -1.86
CA ILE A 33 -7.06 7.18 -2.33
C ILE A 33 -6.76 8.59 -2.81
N GLY A 34 -7.21 8.93 -4.01
CA GLY A 34 -6.98 10.27 -4.60
C GLY A 34 -8.29 11.00 -4.87
N THR A 35 -8.16 12.31 -5.13
CA THR A 35 -9.23 13.13 -5.70
C THR A 35 -9.04 13.25 -7.21
N PRO A 36 -10.03 13.71 -8.00
CA PRO A 36 -9.87 13.98 -9.43
C PRO A 36 -8.73 14.98 -9.73
N GLU A 37 -8.41 15.87 -8.78
CA GLU A 37 -7.33 16.85 -8.91
C GLU A 37 -5.96 16.33 -8.51
N ALA A 38 -5.88 15.10 -8.00
CA ALA A 38 -4.61 14.49 -7.59
C ALA A 38 -3.65 14.34 -8.78
N LYS A 39 -2.42 14.82 -8.58
CA LYS A 39 -1.33 14.72 -9.55
C LYS A 39 -0.06 14.29 -8.83
N THR A 40 0.59 13.24 -9.34
CA THR A 40 1.84 12.75 -8.77
C THR A 40 2.97 12.90 -9.78
N ALA A 41 4.11 13.46 -9.37
CA ALA A 41 5.27 13.61 -10.24
C ALA A 41 6.59 13.33 -9.51
N PHE A 42 7.52 12.74 -10.26
CA PHE A 42 8.88 12.41 -9.83
C PHE A 42 9.86 13.32 -10.57
N LEU A 43 10.06 14.54 -10.05
CA LEU A 43 10.73 15.65 -10.75
C LEU A 43 12.27 15.57 -10.75
N PHE A 44 12.86 14.44 -10.43
CA PHE A 44 14.32 14.28 -10.31
C PHE A 44 15.07 14.69 -11.59
N SER A 45 14.57 14.32 -12.77
CA SER A 45 15.17 14.65 -14.06
C SER A 45 15.21 16.16 -14.34
N HIS A 46 14.26 16.94 -13.83
CA HIS A 46 14.19 18.39 -14.02
C HIS A 46 15.33 19.14 -13.32
N VAL A 47 15.94 18.51 -12.32
CA VAL A 47 17.08 19.08 -11.58
C VAL A 47 18.38 18.31 -11.83
N GLY A 48 18.41 17.47 -12.88
CA GLY A 48 19.59 16.70 -13.26
C GLY A 48 19.90 15.53 -12.33
N LEU A 49 18.97 15.10 -11.50
CA LEU A 49 19.11 13.93 -10.62
C LEU A 49 18.50 12.70 -11.25
N ALA A 50 19.04 11.54 -10.88
CA ALA A 50 18.48 10.26 -11.26
C ALA A 50 17.14 9.99 -10.53
N GLY A 51 16.20 9.31 -11.19
CA GLY A 51 14.92 8.91 -10.61
C GLY A 51 15.01 7.82 -9.50
N CYS A 52 16.23 7.39 -9.15
CA CYS A 52 16.51 6.30 -8.21
C CYS A 52 16.70 6.82 -6.78
N ASP A 53 15.76 7.59 -6.27
CA ASP A 53 15.80 8.09 -4.90
C ASP A 53 14.71 7.45 -4.04
N MET A 54 15.00 7.21 -2.76
CA MET A 54 14.09 6.70 -1.74
C MET A 54 13.26 5.47 -2.17
N GLY A 55 13.80 4.64 -3.05
CA GLY A 55 13.16 3.42 -3.54
C GLY A 55 12.25 3.61 -4.75
N ALA A 56 12.19 4.78 -5.39
CA ALA A 56 11.31 5.06 -6.52
C ALA A 56 11.46 4.03 -7.65
N CYS A 57 12.70 3.76 -8.09
CA CYS A 57 12.97 2.78 -9.16
C CYS A 57 12.69 1.32 -8.76
N ALA A 58 12.60 1.00 -7.48
CA ALA A 58 12.25 -0.33 -7.02
C ALA A 58 10.73 -0.51 -6.82
N ILE A 59 10.03 0.53 -6.37
CA ILE A 59 8.63 0.44 -5.93
C ILE A 59 7.67 0.79 -7.08
N LEU A 60 7.87 1.93 -7.75
CA LEU A 60 6.92 2.41 -8.75
C LEU A 60 6.69 1.42 -9.90
N PRO A 61 7.74 0.79 -10.48
CA PRO A 61 7.54 -0.20 -11.54
C PRO A 61 6.69 -1.41 -11.12
N ARG A 62 6.69 -1.74 -9.84
CA ARG A 62 5.90 -2.84 -9.28
C ARG A 62 4.42 -2.48 -9.13
N ILE A 63 4.12 -1.19 -9.05
CA ILE A 63 2.75 -0.68 -8.94
C ILE A 63 2.15 -0.46 -10.33
N ILE A 64 2.86 0.27 -11.23
CA ILE A 64 2.29 0.72 -12.51
C ILE A 64 2.92 0.08 -13.75
N GLY A 65 3.90 -0.77 -13.57
CA GLY A 65 4.69 -1.38 -14.63
C GLY A 65 5.90 -0.54 -15.05
N GLN A 66 6.96 -1.21 -15.53
CA GLN A 66 8.25 -0.59 -15.78
C GLN A 66 8.21 0.49 -16.88
N GLY A 67 7.46 0.27 -17.96
CA GLY A 67 7.39 1.25 -19.06
C GLY A 67 6.79 2.58 -18.63
N ARG A 68 5.69 2.55 -17.87
CA ARG A 68 5.04 3.76 -17.33
C ARG A 68 5.91 4.46 -16.30
N ALA A 69 6.56 3.69 -15.41
CA ALA A 69 7.49 4.26 -14.45
C ALA A 69 8.68 4.93 -15.14
N ALA A 70 9.27 4.30 -16.17
CA ALA A 70 10.36 4.88 -16.95
C ALA A 70 9.93 6.18 -17.64
N GLU A 71 8.74 6.24 -18.24
CA GLU A 71 8.21 7.46 -18.82
C GLU A 71 8.13 8.59 -17.78
N LEU A 72 7.55 8.33 -16.61
CA LEU A 72 7.43 9.34 -15.54
C LEU A 72 8.82 9.81 -15.04
N PHE A 73 9.76 8.89 -14.84
CA PHE A 73 11.09 9.25 -14.36
C PHE A 73 11.93 10.03 -15.37
N TYR A 74 11.86 9.67 -16.66
CA TYR A 74 12.68 10.30 -17.69
C TYR A 74 12.10 11.64 -18.12
N THR A 75 10.78 11.78 -18.19
CA THR A 75 10.15 13.03 -18.63
C THR A 75 9.88 13.99 -17.48
N GLY A 76 9.77 13.49 -16.24
CA GLY A 76 9.34 14.27 -15.08
C GLY A 76 7.91 14.78 -15.18
N ARG A 77 7.10 14.27 -16.14
CA ARG A 77 5.69 14.65 -16.25
C ARG A 77 4.87 14.20 -15.06
N SER A 78 3.79 14.88 -14.79
CA SER A 78 2.83 14.44 -13.80
C SER A 78 1.96 13.29 -14.35
N MET A 79 1.67 12.33 -13.50
CA MET A 79 0.61 11.35 -13.65
C MET A 79 -0.69 11.95 -13.09
N SER A 80 -1.76 11.96 -13.89
CA SER A 80 -3.08 12.42 -13.43
C SER A 80 -3.77 11.39 -12.53
N ALA A 81 -4.83 11.80 -11.84
CA ALA A 81 -5.66 10.91 -11.04
C ALA A 81 -6.22 9.75 -11.87
N GLU A 82 -6.78 10.05 -13.06
CA GLU A 82 -7.32 9.06 -13.99
C GLU A 82 -6.26 8.06 -14.47
N GLU A 83 -5.06 8.56 -14.86
CA GLU A 83 -3.96 7.67 -15.23
C GLU A 83 -3.56 6.78 -14.05
N GLY A 84 -3.45 7.36 -12.86
CA GLY A 84 -3.06 6.65 -11.64
C GLY A 84 -4.05 5.56 -11.25
N GLU A 85 -5.36 5.82 -11.34
CA GLU A 85 -6.38 4.81 -11.10
C GLU A 85 -6.32 3.70 -12.16
N ARG A 86 -6.29 4.04 -13.44
CA ARG A 86 -6.20 3.09 -14.54
C ARG A 86 -4.93 2.23 -14.49
N TRP A 87 -3.84 2.74 -13.93
CA TRP A 87 -2.56 2.04 -13.82
C TRP A 87 -2.38 1.28 -12.50
N GLY A 88 -3.33 1.39 -11.58
CA GLY A 88 -3.27 0.76 -10.25
C GLY A 88 -2.42 1.50 -9.24
N TYR A 89 -2.07 2.76 -9.49
CA TYR A 89 -1.40 3.60 -8.50
C TYR A 89 -2.37 4.03 -7.40
N PHE A 90 -3.54 4.54 -7.77
CA PHE A 90 -4.64 4.79 -6.84
C PHE A 90 -5.55 3.56 -6.76
N ASN A 91 -5.94 3.19 -5.55
CA ASN A 91 -6.94 2.15 -5.31
C ASN A 91 -8.34 2.61 -5.74
N ARG A 92 -8.60 3.92 -5.62
CA ARG A 92 -9.81 4.59 -6.09
C ARG A 92 -9.62 6.11 -6.12
N ILE A 93 -10.46 6.76 -6.92
CA ILE A 93 -10.62 8.22 -6.95
C ILE A 93 -12.00 8.55 -6.38
N VAL A 94 -12.04 9.52 -5.46
CA VAL A 94 -13.28 9.98 -4.80
C VAL A 94 -13.37 11.51 -4.88
N ALA A 95 -14.58 12.05 -4.72
CA ALA A 95 -14.76 13.51 -4.67
C ALA A 95 -13.96 14.13 -3.51
N ALA A 96 -13.47 15.35 -3.68
CA ALA A 96 -12.59 16.00 -2.71
C ALA A 96 -13.23 16.12 -1.31
N ASP A 97 -14.53 16.41 -1.25
CA ASP A 97 -15.31 16.49 -0.02
C ASP A 97 -15.55 15.12 0.66
N GLN A 98 -15.30 14.02 -0.04
CA GLN A 98 -15.43 12.66 0.47
C GLN A 98 -14.09 12.02 0.85
N LEU A 99 -12.95 12.63 0.47
CA LEU A 99 -11.62 12.02 0.64
C LEU A 99 -11.33 11.62 2.09
N GLU A 100 -11.58 12.52 3.04
CA GLU A 100 -11.33 12.25 4.46
C GLU A 100 -12.23 11.11 4.96
N GLN A 101 -13.52 11.17 4.66
CA GLN A 101 -14.49 10.16 5.07
C GLN A 101 -14.14 8.78 4.53
N GLU A 102 -13.85 8.67 3.23
CA GLU A 102 -13.53 7.41 2.57
C GLU A 102 -12.19 6.82 3.04
N SER A 103 -11.19 7.68 3.25
CA SER A 103 -9.90 7.27 3.76
C SER A 103 -9.99 6.79 5.20
N MET A 104 -10.74 7.50 6.04
CA MET A 104 -10.97 7.12 7.43
C MET A 104 -11.80 5.84 7.54
N ALA A 105 -12.84 5.69 6.73
CA ALA A 105 -13.64 4.45 6.70
C ALA A 105 -12.77 3.23 6.34
N LEU A 106 -11.86 3.38 5.37
CA LEU A 106 -10.92 2.31 5.03
C LEU A 106 -9.94 2.05 6.18
N ALA A 107 -9.42 3.09 6.84
CA ALA A 107 -8.49 2.97 7.96
C ALA A 107 -9.14 2.26 9.16
N ILE A 108 -10.37 2.63 9.51
CA ILE A 108 -11.14 1.99 10.58
C ILE A 108 -11.36 0.50 10.26
N ARG A 109 -11.83 0.21 9.05
CA ARG A 109 -12.06 -1.18 8.60
C ARG A 109 -10.79 -2.04 8.72
N VAL A 110 -9.62 -1.49 8.39
CA VAL A 110 -8.34 -2.19 8.52
C VAL A 110 -7.93 -2.32 9.99
N ALA A 111 -8.13 -1.27 10.79
CA ALA A 111 -7.75 -1.25 12.20
C ALA A 111 -8.61 -2.20 13.07
N GLU A 112 -9.87 -2.41 12.70
CA GLU A 112 -10.79 -3.37 13.34
C GLU A 112 -10.50 -4.83 12.94
N GLY A 113 -9.60 -5.06 11.98
CA GLY A 113 -9.19 -6.38 11.56
C GLY A 113 -8.09 -7.00 12.43
N PRO A 114 -7.65 -8.23 12.13
CA PRO A 114 -6.63 -8.95 12.89
C PRO A 114 -5.24 -8.31 12.66
N ASN A 115 -4.86 -7.40 13.52
CA ASN A 115 -3.68 -6.55 13.35
C ASN A 115 -2.37 -7.32 13.19
N PHE A 116 -2.20 -8.44 13.93
CA PHE A 116 -1.03 -9.29 13.77
C PHE A 116 -0.97 -9.92 12.37
N ALA A 117 -2.08 -10.45 11.87
CA ALA A 117 -2.14 -11.02 10.53
C ALA A 117 -1.92 -9.96 9.43
N HIS A 118 -2.43 -8.72 9.63
CA HIS A 118 -2.14 -7.60 8.72
C HIS A 118 -0.65 -7.25 8.69
N MET A 119 0.01 -7.22 9.84
CA MET A 119 1.46 -6.99 9.94
C MET A 119 2.23 -8.08 9.18
N MET A 120 1.88 -9.34 9.37
CA MET A 120 2.52 -10.46 8.69
C MET A 120 2.28 -10.42 7.17
N THR A 121 1.06 -10.10 6.74
CA THR A 121 0.72 -9.91 5.32
C THR A 121 1.56 -8.80 4.70
N LYS A 122 1.68 -7.64 5.37
CA LYS A 122 2.52 -6.54 4.89
C LYS A 122 3.99 -6.93 4.77
N THR A 123 4.49 -7.70 5.72
CA THR A 123 5.86 -8.22 5.71
C THR A 123 6.08 -9.13 4.50
N MET A 124 5.20 -10.08 4.24
CA MET A 124 5.29 -11.00 3.11
C MET A 124 5.21 -10.26 1.78
N LEU A 125 4.22 -9.38 1.59
CA LEU A 125 4.09 -8.53 0.39
C LEU A 125 5.36 -7.75 0.04
N GLN A 126 6.22 -7.45 1.02
CA GLN A 126 7.47 -6.74 0.79
C GLN A 126 8.66 -7.68 0.54
N GLN A 127 8.74 -8.81 1.24
CA GLN A 127 9.88 -9.71 1.20
C GLN A 127 9.87 -10.65 0.01
N GLU A 128 8.69 -11.11 -0.41
CA GLU A 128 8.54 -12.10 -1.48
C GLU A 128 9.04 -11.62 -2.85
N TRP A 129 9.16 -10.30 -3.06
CA TRP A 129 9.76 -9.76 -4.27
C TRP A 129 11.22 -10.16 -4.52
N SER A 130 11.92 -10.63 -3.49
CA SER A 130 13.29 -11.11 -3.58
C SER A 130 13.43 -12.63 -3.39
N MET A 131 12.31 -13.34 -3.26
CA MET A 131 12.26 -14.80 -3.06
C MET A 131 11.94 -15.53 -4.37
N SER A 132 12.37 -16.79 -4.48
CA SER A 132 11.78 -17.71 -5.45
C SER A 132 10.36 -18.06 -5.03
N ILE A 133 9.54 -18.57 -5.96
CA ILE A 133 8.16 -18.98 -5.65
C ILE A 133 8.13 -20.02 -4.52
N ASP A 134 9.02 -21.01 -4.56
CA ASP A 134 9.08 -22.06 -3.53
C ASP A 134 9.46 -21.48 -2.15
N GLN A 135 10.39 -20.52 -2.12
CA GLN A 135 10.76 -19.83 -0.88
C GLN A 135 9.60 -18.97 -0.34
N ALA A 136 8.86 -18.30 -1.22
CA ALA A 136 7.70 -17.50 -0.83
C ALA A 136 6.61 -18.38 -0.22
N ILE A 137 6.25 -19.50 -0.87
CA ILE A 137 5.25 -20.46 -0.37
C ILE A 137 5.64 -21.00 1.01
N GLU A 138 6.93 -21.35 1.21
CA GLU A 138 7.41 -21.83 2.50
C GLU A 138 7.34 -20.73 3.58
N ALA A 139 7.73 -19.49 3.24
CA ALA A 139 7.65 -18.35 4.15
C ALA A 139 6.18 -18.03 4.53
N GLU A 140 5.26 -18.09 3.57
CA GLU A 140 3.82 -17.94 3.82
C GLU A 140 3.28 -19.03 4.75
N ALA A 141 3.69 -20.31 4.55
CA ALA A 141 3.26 -21.40 5.40
C ALA A 141 3.71 -21.21 6.86
N GLN A 142 4.96 -20.79 7.07
CA GLN A 142 5.48 -20.45 8.41
C GLN A 142 4.74 -19.26 9.02
N THR A 143 4.46 -18.25 8.22
CA THR A 143 3.70 -17.05 8.64
C THR A 143 2.28 -17.42 9.06
N GLN A 144 1.60 -18.27 8.30
CA GLN A 144 0.26 -18.75 8.66
C GLN A 144 0.28 -19.59 9.93
N ALA A 145 1.30 -20.44 10.13
CA ALA A 145 1.45 -21.21 11.36
C ALA A 145 1.55 -20.30 12.60
N LEU A 146 2.22 -19.14 12.49
CA LEU A 146 2.26 -18.15 13.55
C LEU A 146 0.88 -17.48 13.78
N CYS A 147 0.19 -17.10 12.71
CA CYS A 147 -1.15 -16.50 12.82
C CYS A 147 -2.16 -17.47 13.46
N MET A 148 -2.05 -18.77 13.19
CA MET A 148 -2.92 -19.80 13.80
C MET A 148 -2.73 -19.97 15.31
N GLN A 149 -1.66 -19.41 15.88
CA GLN A 149 -1.40 -19.46 17.33
C GLN A 149 -1.93 -18.22 18.07
N THR A 150 -2.49 -17.26 17.36
CA THR A 150 -3.04 -16.04 17.98
C THR A 150 -4.44 -16.29 18.54
N GLU A 151 -4.80 -15.55 19.59
CA GLU A 151 -6.16 -15.56 20.12
C GLU A 151 -7.17 -15.00 19.08
N ASP A 152 -6.75 -14.08 18.24
CA ASP A 152 -7.58 -13.57 17.16
C ASP A 152 -7.99 -14.64 16.14
N PHE A 153 -7.14 -15.64 15.88
CA PHE A 153 -7.52 -16.79 15.07
C PHE A 153 -8.60 -17.63 15.74
N GLU A 154 -8.49 -17.87 17.04
CA GLU A 154 -9.51 -18.58 17.81
C GLU A 154 -10.84 -17.81 17.84
N ARG A 155 -10.80 -16.48 18.08
CA ARG A 155 -11.99 -15.63 18.01
C ARG A 155 -12.69 -15.71 16.66
N ALA A 156 -11.90 -15.64 15.56
CA ALA A 156 -12.44 -15.80 14.21
C ALA A 156 -13.09 -17.15 13.97
N TYR A 157 -12.47 -18.23 14.43
CA TYR A 157 -13.02 -19.58 14.33
C TYR A 157 -14.34 -19.74 15.09
N ILE A 158 -14.39 -19.24 16.33
CA ILE A 158 -15.61 -19.27 17.16
C ILE A 158 -16.73 -18.45 16.50
N ALA A 159 -16.43 -17.23 16.04
CA ALA A 159 -17.40 -16.38 15.36
C ALA A 159 -17.94 -17.05 14.08
N PHE A 160 -17.06 -17.66 13.29
CA PHE A 160 -17.45 -18.40 12.09
C PHE A 160 -18.43 -19.54 12.40
N THR A 161 -18.17 -20.35 13.45
CA THR A 161 -19.05 -21.45 13.83
C THR A 161 -20.42 -20.96 14.32
N LYS A 162 -20.47 -19.77 14.93
CA LYS A 162 -21.70 -19.13 15.40
C LYS A 162 -22.39 -18.28 14.34
N LYS A 163 -21.78 -18.08 13.16
CA LYS A 163 -22.24 -17.16 12.10
C LYS A 163 -22.33 -15.70 12.58
N GLU A 164 -21.39 -15.29 13.42
CA GLU A 164 -21.24 -13.94 13.96
C GLU A 164 -20.05 -13.23 13.29
N THR A 165 -19.99 -11.90 13.42
CA THR A 165 -18.82 -11.11 13.01
C THR A 165 -17.75 -11.23 14.09
N PRO A 166 -16.50 -11.60 13.76
CA PRO A 166 -15.42 -11.66 14.75
C PRO A 166 -15.05 -10.26 15.27
N VAL A 167 -14.64 -10.20 16.53
CA VAL A 167 -14.01 -9.01 17.13
C VAL A 167 -12.57 -9.35 17.40
N PHE A 168 -11.65 -8.55 16.84
CA PHE A 168 -10.21 -8.74 16.96
C PHE A 168 -9.61 -7.79 17.99
N GLU A 169 -8.60 -8.26 18.73
CA GLU A 169 -7.91 -7.49 19.77
C GLU A 169 -6.41 -7.31 19.45
N GLY A 170 -5.92 -7.97 18.42
CA GLY A 170 -4.55 -7.83 17.92
C GLY A 170 -3.51 -8.71 18.66
N ASN A 171 -3.94 -9.79 19.26
CA ASN A 171 -3.11 -10.69 20.07
C ASN A 171 -3.29 -12.17 19.72
#